data_73cf50a863cc3bbed1d2217dea4d3a5e
#
_entry.id   73cf50a863cc3bbed1d2217dea4d3a5e
#
_cell.length_a   1.000
_cell.length_b   1.000
_cell.length_c   1.000
_cell.angle_alpha   90.00
_cell.angle_beta   90.00
_cell.angle_gamma   90.00
#
_symmetry.space_group_name_H-M   'P 1'
#
loop_
_entity.id
_entity.type
_entity.pdbx_description
1 polymer ?
#
loop_
_entity_poly.entity_id
_entity_poly.type
_entity_poly.pdbx_seq_one_letter_code
_entity_poly.pdbx_strand_id
1 'polypeptide(L)'
;MDYGKCATQTTHKIITAEENKRKLTIDNPSGKVVRKIQVDGCLQIKSGKRCDYMFEIDAPISQVIYLELKGCDIKKAYDQLVATINIFRVEHGECKKECHIVASRVPRAGPKVQQLKITMLKNKQAQLFVSTDQAFVTI
;
A
#
# COMPACT_ATOMS: atom_id res chain seq x y z
N MET A 1 -4.91 16.81 -0.63
CA MET A 1 -4.99 16.69 0.82
C MET A 1 -3.63 16.99 1.44
N ASP A 2 -3.62 17.71 2.53
CA ASP A 2 -2.40 17.97 3.28
C ASP A 2 -2.20 16.85 4.31
N TYR A 3 -1.09 16.16 4.21
CA TYR A 3 -0.78 15.05 5.12
C TYR A 3 0.02 15.48 6.35
N GLY A 4 0.48 16.73 6.39
CA GLY A 4 1.22 17.26 7.52
C GLY A 4 2.44 16.42 7.89
N LYS A 5 2.57 16.13 9.18
CA LYS A 5 3.70 15.34 9.71
C LYS A 5 3.62 13.85 9.35
N CYS A 6 2.50 13.39 8.79
CA CYS A 6 2.33 11.99 8.44
C CYS A 6 3.04 11.62 7.13
N ALA A 7 3.48 12.60 6.35
CA ALA A 7 4.14 12.40 5.07
C ALA A 7 5.61 12.79 5.13
N THR A 8 6.46 11.98 4.51
CA THR A 8 7.88 12.25 4.31
C THR A 8 8.19 12.12 2.83
N GLN A 9 8.77 13.16 2.24
CA GLN A 9 9.13 13.17 0.83
C GLN A 9 10.61 12.86 0.66
N THR A 10 10.94 12.01 -0.31
CA THR A 10 12.31 11.60 -0.56
C THR A 10 12.53 11.24 -2.02
N THR A 11 13.79 11.28 -2.45
CA THR A 11 14.24 10.76 -3.75
C THR A 11 15.26 9.65 -3.56
N HIS A 12 15.37 9.11 -2.36
CA HIS A 12 16.33 8.03 -2.05
C HIS A 12 16.12 6.84 -2.97
N LYS A 13 17.21 6.13 -3.24
CA LYS A 13 17.18 4.93 -4.10
C LYS A 13 16.57 3.74 -3.41
N ILE A 14 16.59 3.69 -2.09
CA ILE A 14 15.96 2.64 -1.29
C ILE A 14 15.03 3.30 -0.27
N ILE A 15 13.78 2.91 -0.32
CA ILE A 15 12.74 3.43 0.57
C ILE A 15 12.06 2.24 1.24
N THR A 16 11.88 2.30 2.55
CA THR A 16 11.33 1.17 3.29
C THR A 16 10.19 1.59 4.19
N ALA A 17 9.30 0.64 4.48
CA ALA A 17 8.35 0.72 5.57
C ALA A 17 8.38 -0.63 6.29
N GLU A 18 8.49 -0.58 7.61
CA GLU A 18 8.63 -1.79 8.42
C GLU A 18 7.79 -1.67 9.69
N GLU A 19 7.18 -2.77 10.08
CA GLU A 19 6.40 -2.88 11.30
C GLU A 19 6.37 -4.35 11.74
N ASN A 20 6.76 -4.64 13.00
CA ASN A 20 6.75 -5.97 13.57
C ASN A 20 7.46 -7.01 12.69
N LYS A 21 8.66 -6.68 12.20
CA LYS A 21 9.50 -7.53 11.34
C LYS A 21 8.92 -7.80 9.96
N ARG A 22 7.88 -7.09 9.56
CA ARG A 22 7.33 -7.14 8.19
C ARG A 22 7.78 -5.88 7.48
N LYS A 23 8.28 -6.03 6.26
CA LYS A 23 8.97 -4.94 5.57
C LYS A 23 8.64 -4.92 4.09
N LEU A 24 8.36 -3.71 3.59
CA LEU A 24 8.35 -3.43 2.17
C LEU A 24 9.58 -2.61 1.84
N THR A 25 10.31 -3.00 0.80
CA THR A 25 11.43 -2.24 0.26
C THR A 25 11.09 -1.79 -1.15
N ILE A 26 11.17 -0.49 -1.39
CA ILE A 26 10.97 0.10 -2.72
C ILE A 26 12.33 0.45 -3.29
N ASP A 27 12.64 -0.13 -4.44
CA ASP A 27 13.84 0.18 -5.20
C ASP A 27 13.50 1.30 -6.19
N ASN A 28 14.19 2.43 -6.05
CA ASN A 28 13.95 3.67 -6.78
C ASN A 28 15.20 4.11 -7.53
N PRO A 29 15.64 3.35 -8.56
CA PRO A 29 16.92 3.60 -9.21
C PRO A 29 17.00 4.93 -9.95
N SER A 30 15.88 5.43 -10.46
CA SER A 30 15.84 6.72 -11.15
C SER A 30 15.68 7.93 -10.24
N GLY A 31 15.59 7.74 -8.92
CA GLY A 31 15.44 8.85 -8.00
C GLY A 31 14.13 9.60 -8.14
N LYS A 32 13.03 8.89 -8.41
CA LYS A 32 11.71 9.51 -8.48
C LYS A 32 11.34 10.11 -7.14
N VAL A 33 10.52 11.15 -7.16
CA VAL A 33 9.99 11.74 -5.94
C VAL A 33 8.95 10.78 -5.36
N VAL A 34 9.14 10.40 -4.09
CA VAL A 34 8.25 9.50 -3.39
C VAL A 34 7.80 10.15 -2.10
N ARG A 35 6.50 10.19 -1.88
CA ARG A 35 5.93 10.65 -0.63
C ARG A 35 5.43 9.42 0.14
N LYS A 36 6.10 9.14 1.24
CA LYS A 36 5.72 8.06 2.16
C LYS A 36 4.75 8.62 3.20
N ILE A 37 3.56 8.06 3.28
CA ILE A 37 2.51 8.54 4.16
C ILE A 37 2.11 7.44 5.13
N GLN A 38 2.21 7.74 6.43
CA GLN A 38 1.67 6.85 7.46
C GLN A 38 0.18 7.13 7.58
N VAL A 39 -0.64 6.18 7.21
CA VAL A 39 -2.09 6.32 7.19
C VAL A 39 -2.67 5.96 8.55
N ASP A 40 -2.54 4.70 8.94
CA ASP A 40 -3.04 4.25 10.24
C ASP A 40 -2.14 4.75 11.36
N GLY A 41 -2.76 5.30 12.39
CA GLY A 41 -2.03 5.83 13.55
C GLY A 41 -1.47 7.22 13.37
N CYS A 42 -1.64 7.86 12.21
CA CYS A 42 -1.16 9.21 11.97
C CYS A 42 -2.22 10.12 11.33
N LEU A 43 -2.73 9.76 10.14
CA LEU A 43 -3.76 10.60 9.51
C LEU A 43 -5.05 10.58 10.33
N GLN A 44 -5.67 11.76 10.44
CA GLN A 44 -6.95 11.90 11.13
C GLN A 44 -8.08 11.50 10.19
N ILE A 45 -8.41 10.24 10.19
CA ILE A 45 -9.55 9.68 9.47
C ILE A 45 -10.61 9.37 10.50
N LYS A 46 -11.80 9.95 10.32
CA LYS A 46 -12.85 9.94 11.33
C LYS A 46 -13.24 8.55 11.83
N SER A 47 -13.35 7.59 10.91
CA SER A 47 -13.70 6.22 11.28
C SER A 47 -13.47 5.30 10.08
N GLY A 48 -13.44 4.01 10.34
CA GLY A 48 -13.38 3.01 9.30
C GLY A 48 -12.01 2.39 9.14
N LYS A 49 -11.97 1.44 8.23
CA LYS A 49 -10.76 0.68 7.94
C LYS A 49 -9.79 1.50 7.11
N ARG A 50 -8.50 1.28 7.32
CA ARG A 50 -7.43 1.92 6.57
C ARG A 50 -6.17 1.08 6.66
N CYS A 51 -5.33 1.16 5.63
CA CYS A 51 -4.06 0.45 5.62
C CYS A 51 -2.99 1.22 6.41
N ASP A 52 -1.83 0.60 6.60
CA ASP A 52 -0.75 1.18 7.41
C ASP A 52 -0.06 2.35 6.71
N TYR A 53 0.33 2.16 5.45
CA TYR A 53 1.09 3.15 4.68
C TYR A 53 0.58 3.26 3.25
N MET A 54 0.83 4.42 2.63
CA MET A 54 0.73 4.57 1.19
C MET A 54 1.91 5.38 0.68
N PHE A 55 2.27 5.16 -0.57
CA PHE A 55 3.37 5.87 -1.23
C PHE A 55 2.83 6.51 -2.50
N GLU A 56 2.96 7.83 -2.59
CA GLU A 56 2.61 8.57 -3.80
C GLU A 56 3.89 8.82 -4.58
N ILE A 57 3.92 8.38 -5.83
CA ILE A 57 5.12 8.39 -6.67
C ILE A 57 4.95 9.42 -7.78
N ASP A 58 5.97 10.23 -7.98
CA ASP A 58 6.05 11.38 -8.89
C ASP A 58 5.19 12.57 -8.43
N ALA A 59 5.43 13.71 -9.06
CA ALA A 59 4.65 14.94 -8.87
C ALA A 59 4.49 15.60 -10.24
N PRO A 60 3.29 15.55 -10.86
CA PRO A 60 2.04 15.00 -10.34
C PRO A 60 2.07 13.48 -10.20
N ILE A 61 1.22 12.95 -9.32
CA ILE A 61 1.22 11.55 -8.95
C ILE A 61 0.92 10.67 -10.16
N SER A 62 1.83 9.71 -10.44
CA SER A 62 1.66 8.76 -11.55
C SER A 62 1.31 7.35 -11.05
N GLN A 63 1.66 7.04 -9.82
CA GLN A 63 1.48 5.71 -9.24
C GLN A 63 1.29 5.84 -7.74
N VAL A 64 0.49 4.95 -7.17
CA VAL A 64 0.30 4.85 -5.72
C VAL A 64 0.47 3.40 -5.29
N ILE A 65 1.21 3.21 -4.21
CA ILE A 65 1.36 1.91 -3.55
C ILE A 65 0.67 2.00 -2.19
N TYR A 66 -0.28 1.10 -1.94
CA TYR A 66 -0.96 0.98 -0.66
C TYR A 66 -0.40 -0.25 0.05
N LEU A 67 -0.09 -0.13 1.32
CA LEU A 67 0.64 -1.15 2.07
C LEU A 67 -0.04 -1.49 3.39
N GLU A 68 -0.24 -2.77 3.62
CA GLU A 68 -0.70 -3.30 4.90
C GLU A 68 0.33 -4.30 5.42
N LEU A 69 0.88 -4.05 6.61
CA LEU A 69 1.97 -4.82 7.21
C LEU A 69 1.52 -5.74 8.36
N LYS A 70 0.23 -5.93 8.53
CA LYS A 70 -0.29 -6.63 9.70
C LYS A 70 -0.86 -8.01 9.38
N GLY A 71 -0.59 -8.92 10.30
CA GLY A 71 -1.44 -10.07 10.57
C GLY A 71 -1.33 -11.24 9.63
N CYS A 72 -2.15 -12.20 9.92
CA CYS A 72 -2.37 -13.39 9.10
C CYS A 72 -3.78 -13.40 8.50
N ASP A 73 -4.58 -12.37 8.77
CA ASP A 73 -5.94 -12.26 8.21
C ASP A 73 -5.88 -11.48 6.89
N ILE A 74 -5.72 -12.23 5.80
CA ILE A 74 -5.56 -11.64 4.46
C ILE A 74 -6.84 -10.92 4.02
N LYS A 75 -8.01 -11.45 4.35
CA LYS A 75 -9.27 -10.81 3.98
C LYS A 75 -9.45 -9.46 4.70
N LYS A 76 -9.08 -9.38 5.96
CA LYS A 76 -9.13 -8.14 6.71
C LYS A 76 -8.16 -7.11 6.12
N ALA A 77 -6.93 -7.54 5.79
CA ALA A 77 -5.95 -6.67 5.14
C ALA A 77 -6.47 -6.17 3.79
N TYR A 78 -7.06 -7.05 3.01
CA TYR A 78 -7.68 -6.70 1.74
C TYR A 78 -8.75 -5.60 1.93
N ASP A 79 -9.63 -5.78 2.91
CA ASP A 79 -10.69 -4.80 3.18
C ASP A 79 -10.12 -3.44 3.59
N GLN A 80 -9.01 -3.43 4.33
CA GLN A 80 -8.32 -2.20 4.73
C GLN A 80 -7.74 -1.47 3.51
N LEU A 81 -7.18 -2.21 2.57
CA LEU A 81 -6.64 -1.65 1.32
C LEU A 81 -7.76 -1.06 0.46
N VAL A 82 -8.85 -1.78 0.28
CA VAL A 82 -10.00 -1.28 -0.49
C VAL A 82 -10.57 -0.01 0.14
N ALA A 83 -10.71 0.01 1.46
CA ALA A 83 -11.21 1.18 2.16
C ALA A 83 -10.29 2.39 1.94
N THR A 84 -8.98 2.18 1.98
CA THR A 84 -8.01 3.25 1.77
C THR A 84 -8.09 3.80 0.34
N ILE A 85 -8.17 2.93 -0.67
CA ILE A 85 -8.36 3.37 -2.05
C ILE A 85 -9.60 4.26 -2.17
N ASN A 86 -10.68 3.89 -1.51
CA ASN A 86 -11.93 4.66 -1.55
C ASN A 86 -11.79 6.02 -0.85
N ILE A 87 -11.07 6.07 0.27
CA ILE A 87 -10.84 7.32 1.01
C ILE A 87 -10.10 8.34 0.14
N PHE A 88 -9.08 7.89 -0.59
CA PHE A 88 -8.22 8.77 -1.39
C PHE A 88 -8.59 8.78 -2.89
N ARG A 89 -9.81 8.40 -3.20
CA ARG A 89 -10.28 8.30 -4.59
C ARG A 89 -10.10 9.61 -5.37
N VAL A 90 -10.38 10.74 -4.74
CA VAL A 90 -10.24 12.05 -5.39
C VAL A 90 -8.78 12.39 -5.64
N GLU A 91 -7.93 12.20 -4.64
CA GLU A 91 -6.51 12.53 -4.72
C GLU A 91 -5.75 11.67 -5.72
N HIS A 92 -6.08 10.39 -5.79
CA HIS A 92 -5.33 9.44 -6.60
C HIS A 92 -5.95 9.18 -7.98
N GLY A 93 -7.25 9.45 -8.14
CA GLY A 93 -7.92 9.37 -9.44
C GLY A 93 -7.66 8.05 -10.14
N GLU A 94 -7.21 8.13 -11.40
CA GLU A 94 -6.94 6.96 -12.24
C GLU A 94 -5.46 6.58 -12.29
N CYS A 95 -4.66 6.99 -11.30
CA CYS A 95 -3.27 6.59 -11.21
C CYS A 95 -3.13 5.07 -11.15
N LYS A 96 -1.99 4.57 -11.65
CA LYS A 96 -1.64 3.17 -11.45
C LYS A 96 -1.62 2.85 -9.97
N LYS A 97 -2.27 1.76 -9.57
CA LYS A 97 -2.38 1.38 -8.16
C LYS A 97 -1.84 -0.03 -7.93
N GLU A 98 -1.00 -0.16 -6.93
CA GLU A 98 -0.54 -1.45 -6.43
C GLU A 98 -0.86 -1.55 -4.95
N CYS A 99 -1.33 -2.72 -4.52
CA CYS A 99 -1.64 -3.01 -3.13
C CYS A 99 -0.75 -4.15 -2.67
N HIS A 100 -0.10 -3.98 -1.54
CA HIS A 100 0.80 -4.98 -0.95
C HIS A 100 0.33 -5.36 0.44
N ILE A 101 0.15 -6.66 0.64
CA ILE A 101 -0.06 -7.24 1.96
C ILE A 101 1.22 -8.00 2.31
N VAL A 102 1.89 -7.58 3.40
CA VAL A 102 3.05 -8.30 3.92
C VAL A 102 2.61 -8.92 5.24
N ALA A 103 2.49 -10.23 5.26
CA ALA A 103 1.96 -10.98 6.39
C ALA A 103 3.06 -11.81 7.04
N SER A 104 2.88 -12.19 8.31
CA SER A 104 3.79 -13.12 8.99
C SER A 104 3.60 -14.55 8.51
N ARG A 105 2.43 -14.85 7.99
CA ARG A 105 2.10 -16.15 7.43
C ARG A 105 1.07 -15.95 6.33
N VAL A 106 1.34 -16.52 5.17
CA VAL A 106 0.37 -16.54 4.08
C VAL A 106 -0.26 -17.93 4.07
N PRO A 107 -1.58 -18.04 4.24
CA PRO A 107 -2.24 -19.32 4.00
C PRO A 107 -1.85 -19.79 2.61
N ARG A 108 -1.70 -21.09 2.40
CA ARG A 108 -1.31 -21.66 1.11
C ARG A 108 -2.04 -20.91 0.00
N ALA A 109 -1.28 -20.54 -1.06
CA ALA A 109 -1.83 -19.87 -2.22
C ALA A 109 -3.03 -20.66 -2.72
N GLY A 110 -4.17 -20.36 -2.16
CA GLY A 110 -5.40 -21.05 -2.45
C GLY A 110 -6.32 -20.20 -3.28
N PRO A 111 -7.48 -20.74 -3.63
CA PRO A 111 -8.49 -20.02 -4.41
C PRO A 111 -8.84 -18.66 -3.83
N LYS A 112 -8.77 -18.49 -2.51
CA LYS A 112 -9.13 -17.23 -1.84
C LYS A 112 -8.21 -16.07 -2.22
N VAL A 113 -6.89 -16.28 -2.19
CA VAL A 113 -5.94 -15.21 -2.53
C VAL A 113 -6.09 -14.83 -4.01
N GLN A 114 -6.20 -15.83 -4.88
CA GLN A 114 -6.42 -15.60 -6.31
C GLN A 114 -7.71 -14.83 -6.56
N GLN A 115 -8.78 -15.21 -5.87
CA GLN A 115 -10.06 -14.52 -5.99
C GLN A 115 -9.97 -13.06 -5.55
N LEU A 116 -9.25 -12.77 -4.47
CA LEU A 116 -9.04 -11.40 -4.00
C LEU A 116 -8.27 -10.58 -5.03
N LYS A 117 -7.25 -11.17 -5.66
CA LYS A 117 -6.48 -10.50 -6.71
C LYS A 117 -7.35 -10.14 -7.91
N ILE A 118 -8.17 -11.07 -8.35
CA ILE A 118 -9.11 -10.87 -9.46
C ILE A 118 -10.12 -9.77 -9.12
N THR A 119 -10.70 -9.82 -7.94
CA THR A 119 -11.69 -8.85 -7.48
C THR A 119 -11.09 -7.44 -7.36
N MET A 120 -9.88 -7.33 -6.82
CA MET A 120 -9.19 -6.05 -6.70
C MET A 120 -8.93 -5.43 -8.07
N LEU A 121 -8.44 -6.21 -9.01
CA LEU A 121 -8.14 -5.74 -10.36
C LEU A 121 -9.43 -5.30 -11.07
N LYS A 122 -10.48 -6.09 -10.95
CA LYS A 122 -11.77 -5.83 -11.62
C LYS A 122 -12.45 -4.59 -11.04
N ASN A 123 -12.51 -4.46 -9.71
CA ASN A 123 -13.32 -3.43 -9.05
C ASN A 123 -12.57 -2.15 -8.77
N LYS A 124 -11.25 -2.21 -8.60
CA LYS A 124 -10.43 -1.06 -8.20
C LYS A 124 -9.30 -0.75 -9.18
N GLN A 125 -9.15 -1.52 -10.25
CA GLN A 125 -8.05 -1.39 -11.21
C GLN A 125 -6.69 -1.36 -10.50
N ALA A 126 -6.55 -2.14 -9.43
CA ALA A 126 -5.33 -2.23 -8.63
C ALA A 126 -4.81 -3.65 -8.62
N GLN A 127 -3.49 -3.82 -8.71
CA GLN A 127 -2.84 -5.11 -8.58
C GLN A 127 -2.62 -5.43 -7.11
N LEU A 128 -2.92 -6.65 -6.69
CA LEU A 128 -2.71 -7.11 -5.33
C LEU A 128 -1.55 -8.10 -5.28
N PHE A 129 -0.60 -7.84 -4.38
CA PHE A 129 0.54 -8.71 -4.09
C PHE A 129 0.48 -9.12 -2.63
N VAL A 130 0.69 -10.41 -2.36
CA VAL A 130 0.70 -10.94 -1.00
C VAL A 130 2.03 -11.64 -0.77
N SER A 131 2.76 -11.21 0.25
CA SER A 131 4.11 -11.72 0.55
C SER A 131 4.22 -12.08 2.02
N THR A 132 5.19 -12.95 2.34
CA THR A 132 5.51 -13.34 3.71
C THR A 132 6.75 -12.58 4.17
N ASP A 133 6.64 -11.88 5.29
CA ASP A 133 7.71 -11.15 6.00
C ASP A 133 8.32 -9.99 5.21
N GLN A 134 8.69 -10.16 3.97
CA GLN A 134 9.32 -9.11 3.16
C GLN A 134 8.73 -9.05 1.76
N ALA A 135 8.60 -7.83 1.25
CA ALA A 135 8.19 -7.58 -0.12
C ALA A 135 9.13 -6.56 -0.76
N PHE A 136 9.30 -6.65 -2.07
CA PHE A 136 10.17 -5.79 -2.84
C PHE A 136 9.43 -5.27 -4.07
N VAL A 137 9.60 -3.99 -4.35
CA VAL A 137 8.98 -3.32 -5.50
C VAL A 137 10.03 -2.44 -6.16
N THR A 138 10.05 -2.42 -7.48
CA THR A 138 10.87 -1.47 -8.25
C THR A 138 9.94 -0.47 -8.93
N ILE A 139 10.27 0.78 -8.82
CA ILE A 139 9.48 1.86 -9.44
C ILE A 139 10.20 2.62 -10.53
#